data_229585c8c8b61e44bc37b1996b99a763
#
_entry.id   229585c8c8b61e44bc37b1996b99a763
#
_cell.length_a   1.000
_cell.length_b   1.000
_cell.length_c   1.000
_cell.angle_alpha   90.00
_cell.angle_beta   90.00
_cell.angle_gamma   90.00
#
_symmetry.space_group_name_H-M   'P 1'
#
loop_
_entity.id
_entity.type
_entity.pdbx_description
1 polymer ?
#
loop_
_entity_poly.entity_id
_entity_poly.type
_entity_poly.pdbx_seq_one_letter_code
_entity_poly.pdbx_strand_id
1 'polypeptide(L)'
;MENINNLKDTVEMMVDGDYKERFKAEYYQTKIRYEKLKAFNNRIEAANLMKTDEPEHDCPLELLKQQQRAMGEYLHVLEIRAVIEKIEL
;
A
#
# COMPACT_ATOMS: atom_id res chain seq x y z
N MET A 1 -11.44 -15.92 6.11
CA MET A 1 -10.76 -14.67 5.77
C MET A 1 -10.12 -14.83 4.40
N GLU A 2 -10.41 -13.95 3.47
CA GLU A 2 -9.82 -14.02 2.15
C GLU A 2 -8.35 -13.66 2.19
N ASN A 3 -7.56 -14.39 1.43
CA ASN A 3 -6.13 -14.16 1.34
C ASN A 3 -5.84 -13.23 0.17
N ILE A 4 -5.75 -11.93 0.46
CA ILE A 4 -5.57 -10.91 -0.57
C ILE A 4 -4.10 -10.50 -0.60
N ASN A 5 -3.38 -10.96 -1.62
CA ASN A 5 -1.93 -10.81 -1.72
C ASN A 5 -1.46 -9.91 -2.86
N ASN A 6 -2.35 -9.58 -3.80
CA ASN A 6 -1.97 -8.76 -4.95
C ASN A 6 -3.19 -8.01 -5.50
N LEU A 7 -2.92 -7.05 -6.42
CA LEU A 7 -3.97 -6.20 -6.98
C LEU A 7 -5.03 -6.98 -7.75
N LYS A 8 -4.65 -8.09 -8.38
CA LYS A 8 -5.59 -8.91 -9.13
C LYS A 8 -6.70 -9.44 -8.23
N ASP A 9 -6.37 -9.79 -6.98
CA ASP A 9 -7.34 -10.33 -6.03
C ASP A 9 -8.40 -9.32 -5.61
N THR A 10 -8.16 -8.02 -5.86
CA THR A 10 -9.09 -6.94 -5.49
C THR A 10 -10.06 -6.57 -6.61
N VAL A 11 -9.89 -7.12 -7.82
CA VAL A 11 -10.69 -6.71 -8.98
C VAL A 11 -12.18 -6.98 -8.77
N GLU A 12 -12.54 -8.16 -8.29
CA GLU A 12 -13.93 -8.52 -8.05
C GLU A 12 -14.57 -7.61 -7.00
N MET A 13 -13.82 -7.25 -5.97
CA MET A 13 -14.30 -6.32 -4.94
C MET A 13 -14.57 -4.94 -5.53
N MET A 14 -13.73 -4.49 -6.46
CA MET A 14 -13.88 -3.18 -7.08
C MET A 14 -15.15 -3.07 -7.91
N VAL A 15 -15.54 -4.13 -8.60
CA VAL A 15 -16.71 -4.12 -9.48
C VAL A 15 -17.99 -4.48 -8.75
N ASP A 16 -17.89 -4.86 -7.48
CA ASP A 16 -19.06 -5.14 -6.65
C ASP A 16 -19.80 -3.85 -6.34
N GLY A 17 -21.13 -3.90 -6.35
CA GLY A 17 -21.97 -2.76 -6.01
C GLY A 17 -22.00 -2.43 -4.53
N ASP A 18 -21.54 -3.34 -3.66
CA ASP A 18 -21.53 -3.15 -2.22
C ASP A 18 -20.41 -2.18 -1.82
N TYR A 19 -20.79 -1.12 -1.13
CA TYR A 19 -19.87 -0.10 -0.63
C TYR A 19 -18.79 -0.72 0.27
N LYS A 20 -19.12 -1.69 1.10
CA LYS A 20 -18.14 -2.33 1.98
C LYS A 20 -17.12 -3.13 1.21
N GLU A 21 -17.53 -3.79 0.13
CA GLU A 21 -16.59 -4.51 -0.74
C GLU A 21 -15.66 -3.54 -1.48
N ARG A 22 -16.20 -2.41 -1.96
CA ARG A 22 -15.37 -1.37 -2.58
C ARG A 22 -14.38 -0.78 -1.58
N PHE A 23 -14.81 -0.59 -0.34
CA PHE A 23 -13.94 -0.11 0.74
C PHE A 23 -12.77 -1.09 0.95
N LYS A 24 -13.05 -2.38 1.04
CA LYS A 24 -12.02 -3.41 1.18
C LYS A 24 -11.06 -3.39 0.00
N ALA A 25 -11.58 -3.25 -1.23
CA ALA A 25 -10.75 -3.17 -2.42
C ALA A 25 -9.78 -1.99 -2.34
N GLU A 26 -10.26 -0.81 -1.97
CA GLU A 26 -9.43 0.38 -1.82
C GLU A 26 -8.34 0.16 -0.78
N TYR A 27 -8.71 -0.40 0.36
CA TYR A 27 -7.75 -0.67 1.44
C TYR A 27 -6.65 -1.62 0.97
N TYR A 28 -7.03 -2.77 0.40
CA TYR A 28 -6.04 -3.78 0.00
C TYR A 28 -5.20 -3.35 -1.18
N GLN A 29 -5.76 -2.63 -2.14
CA GLN A 29 -4.99 -2.06 -3.24
C GLN A 29 -3.92 -1.11 -2.73
N THR A 30 -4.30 -0.21 -1.84
CA THR A 30 -3.38 0.75 -1.27
C THR A 30 -2.32 0.05 -0.42
N LYS A 31 -2.72 -0.94 0.37
CA LYS A 31 -1.80 -1.70 1.22
C LYS A 31 -0.75 -2.45 0.39
N ILE A 32 -1.18 -3.09 -0.70
CA ILE A 32 -0.26 -3.81 -1.58
C ILE A 32 0.77 -2.85 -2.19
N ARG A 33 0.31 -1.70 -2.68
CA ARG A 33 1.20 -0.69 -3.25
C ARG A 33 2.13 -0.10 -2.21
N TYR A 34 1.62 0.16 -1.01
CA TYR A 34 2.41 0.66 0.11
C TYR A 34 3.55 -0.29 0.46
N GLU A 35 3.25 -1.59 0.61
CA GLU A 35 4.28 -2.58 0.96
C GLU A 35 5.34 -2.70 -0.14
N LYS A 36 4.94 -2.64 -1.40
CA LYS A 36 5.90 -2.68 -2.52
C LYS A 36 6.80 -1.45 -2.53
N LEU A 37 6.24 -0.26 -2.32
CA LEU A 37 7.01 0.97 -2.28
C LEU A 37 7.95 0.97 -1.08
N LYS A 38 7.48 0.54 0.07
CA LYS A 38 8.30 0.43 1.28
C LYS A 38 9.50 -0.48 1.06
N ALA A 39 9.28 -1.66 0.47
CA ALA A 39 10.35 -2.60 0.18
C ALA A 39 11.36 -2.01 -0.80
N PHE A 40 10.89 -1.31 -1.83
CA PHE A 40 11.74 -0.66 -2.82
C PHE A 40 12.60 0.44 -2.17
N ASN A 41 11.99 1.29 -1.36
CA ASN A 41 12.70 2.35 -0.65
C ASN A 41 13.73 1.78 0.32
N ASN A 42 13.43 0.67 0.97
CA ASN A 42 14.39 0.01 1.86
C ASN A 42 15.59 -0.50 1.08
N ARG A 43 15.38 -1.00 -0.15
CA ARG A 43 16.49 -1.45 -1.00
C ARG A 43 17.40 -0.29 -1.39
N ILE A 44 16.83 0.87 -1.71
CA ILE A 44 17.60 2.06 -2.03
C ILE A 44 18.43 2.49 -0.81
N GLU A 45 17.80 2.58 0.35
CA GLU A 45 18.50 2.97 1.58
C GLU A 45 19.62 2.00 1.94
N ALA A 46 19.36 0.70 1.83
CA ALA A 46 20.36 -0.32 2.11
C ALA A 46 21.56 -0.18 1.15
N ALA A 47 21.30 0.03 -0.14
CA ALA A 47 22.34 0.23 -1.13
C ALA A 47 23.21 1.46 -0.80
N ASN A 48 22.57 2.56 -0.38
CA ASN A 48 23.27 3.78 0.03
C ASN A 48 24.17 3.54 1.24
N LEU A 49 23.66 2.82 2.23
CA LEU A 49 24.42 2.51 3.44
C LEU A 49 25.60 1.57 3.15
N MET A 50 25.39 0.61 2.27
CA MET A 50 26.45 -0.36 1.88
C MET A 50 27.38 0.20 0.82
N LYS A 51 27.07 1.36 0.24
CA LYS A 51 27.83 1.96 -0.86
C LYS A 51 27.89 1.05 -2.09
N THR A 52 26.75 0.39 -2.37
CA THR A 52 26.56 -0.43 -3.55
C THR A 52 25.61 0.27 -4.52
N ASP A 53 25.45 -0.31 -5.72
CA ASP A 53 24.56 0.28 -6.71
C ASP A 53 23.10 0.22 -6.26
N GLU A 54 22.41 1.36 -6.37
CA GLU A 54 21.00 1.45 -6.08
C GLU A 54 20.15 0.77 -7.16
N PRO A 55 18.95 0.26 -6.80
CA PRO A 55 17.95 -0.08 -7.81
C PRO A 55 17.68 1.13 -8.69
N GLU A 56 17.48 0.90 -9.98
CA GLU A 56 17.18 2.00 -10.91
C GLU A 56 15.86 2.68 -10.55
N HIS A 57 15.88 4.01 -10.42
CA HIS A 57 14.69 4.79 -10.14
C HIS A 57 14.87 6.22 -10.66
N ASP A 58 13.76 6.81 -11.14
CA ASP A 58 13.76 8.17 -11.68
C ASP A 58 13.46 9.23 -10.62
N CYS A 59 12.59 8.91 -9.66
CA CYS A 59 12.23 9.84 -8.61
C CYS A 59 13.24 9.83 -7.48
N PRO A 60 13.52 10.99 -6.88
CA PRO A 60 14.36 11.04 -5.68
C PRO A 60 13.79 10.21 -4.55
N LEU A 61 14.66 9.57 -3.78
CA LEU A 61 14.25 8.76 -2.63
C LEU A 61 13.38 9.56 -1.64
N GLU A 62 13.71 10.83 -1.42
CA GLU A 62 12.93 11.67 -0.50
C GLU A 62 11.47 11.78 -0.89
N LEU A 63 11.18 11.93 -2.19
CA LEU A 63 9.82 11.99 -2.69
C LEU A 63 9.12 10.64 -2.55
N LEU A 64 9.83 9.56 -2.87
CA LEU A 64 9.28 8.21 -2.73
C LEU A 64 8.96 7.89 -1.26
N LYS A 65 9.78 8.36 -0.32
CA LYS A 65 9.51 8.21 1.11
C LYS A 65 8.32 9.05 1.56
N GLN A 66 8.15 10.23 0.99
CA GLN A 66 6.99 11.07 1.26
C GLN A 66 5.71 10.36 0.81
N GLN A 67 5.72 9.77 -0.37
CA GLN A 67 4.59 8.98 -0.86
C GLN A 67 4.30 7.80 0.07
N GLN A 68 5.34 7.11 0.50
CA GLN A 68 5.19 5.99 1.44
C GLN A 68 4.51 6.44 2.73
N ARG A 69 4.93 7.56 3.30
CA ARG A 69 4.32 8.10 4.53
C ARG A 69 2.86 8.47 4.31
N ALA A 70 2.56 9.13 3.20
CA ALA A 70 1.19 9.52 2.89
C ALA A 70 0.27 8.31 2.74
N MET A 71 0.75 7.25 2.08
CA MET A 71 0.00 6.01 1.94
C MET A 71 -0.21 5.32 3.29
N GLY A 72 0.80 5.32 4.14
CA GLY A 72 0.69 4.74 5.48
C GLY A 72 -0.33 5.46 6.34
N GLU A 73 -0.37 6.79 6.29
CA GLU A 73 -1.36 7.59 7.00
C GLU A 73 -2.78 7.32 6.47
N TYR A 74 -2.92 7.21 5.16
CA TYR A 74 -4.20 6.90 4.54
C TYR A 74 -4.72 5.52 4.97
N LEU A 75 -3.84 4.52 4.97
CA LEU A 75 -4.19 3.17 5.44
C LEU A 75 -4.65 3.20 6.90
N HIS A 76 -3.99 3.98 7.73
CA HIS A 76 -4.38 4.12 9.13
C HIS A 76 -5.79 4.69 9.27
N VAL A 77 -6.11 5.73 8.49
CA VAL A 77 -7.45 6.32 8.46
C VAL A 77 -8.50 5.27 8.04
N LEU A 78 -8.19 4.48 7.00
CA LEU A 78 -9.11 3.44 6.54
C LEU A 78 -9.31 2.37 7.61
N GLU A 79 -8.26 2.02 8.36
CA GLU A 79 -8.35 1.02 9.42
C GLU A 79 -9.26 1.50 10.55
N ILE A 80 -9.15 2.77 10.94
CA ILE A 80 -10.03 3.36 11.94
C ILE A 80 -11.48 3.39 11.43
N ARG A 81 -11.67 3.83 10.19
CA ARG A 81 -13.00 3.84 9.57
C ARG A 81 -13.62 2.44 9.54
N ALA A 82 -12.82 1.42 9.24
CA ALA A 82 -13.31 0.05 9.20
C ALA A 82 -13.87 -0.38 10.57
N VAL A 83 -13.19 0.00 11.64
CA VAL A 83 -13.68 -0.29 13.00
C VAL A 83 -15.01 0.40 13.25
N ILE A 84 -15.10 1.70 12.93
CA ILE A 84 -16.31 2.49 13.14
C ILE A 84 -17.48 1.98 12.29
N GLU A 85 -17.20 1.68 11.03
CA GLU A 85 -18.23 1.27 10.06
C GLU A 85 -18.48 -0.23 10.06
N LYS A 86 -17.80 -0.96 10.93
CA LYS A 86 -17.94 -2.42 11.12
C LYS A 86 -17.64 -3.19 9.84
N ILE A 87 -16.55 -2.81 9.18
CA ILE A 87 -16.04 -3.50 7.99
C ILE A 87 -14.89 -4.40 8.43
N GLU A 88 -14.99 -5.70 8.16
CA GLU A 88 -13.90 -6.63 8.46
C GLU A 88 -12.86 -6.58 7.34
N LEU A 89 -11.66 -6.19 7.69
CA LEU A 89 -10.52 -6.14 6.76
C LEU A 89 -9.70 -7.43 6.81
#